data_80188cf5d75d1d45940c8fe148edebc2
#
_entry.id   80188cf5d75d1d45940c8fe148edebc2
#
_cell.length_a   1.000
_cell.length_b   1.000
_cell.length_c   1.000
_cell.angle_alpha   90.00
_cell.angle_beta   90.00
_cell.angle_gamma   90.00
#
_symmetry.space_group_name_H-M   'P 1'
#
loop_
_entity.id
_entity.type
_entity.pdbx_description
1 polymer ?
#
loop_
_entity_poly.entity_id
_entity_poly.type
_entity_poly.pdbx_seq_one_letter_code
_entity_poly.pdbx_strand_id
1 'polypeptide(L)'
;HVVSSVSFALKAIEAGVDGVVAEGFEAGGHNGREETTTMTLLPLVRKSISAPLIAAGGIATGEAMLAAFALGAEAVQVGSRFVASLEASCHEAFKKKVIDSGEGSTELTLKELTPVRLLKNSFYEQVKRHYAEGAKPEILAQLLGKGRAKKGMFEGDLEEGELEIGQVAALIDT
;
A
#
# COMPACT_ATOMS: atom_id res chain seq x y z
N HIS A 1 13.66 -8.06 -1.99
CA HIS A 1 12.47 -8.13 -2.86
C HIS A 1 11.19 -8.01 -2.04
N VAL A 2 10.17 -7.28 -2.56
CA VAL A 2 8.86 -7.13 -1.89
C VAL A 2 7.94 -8.27 -2.31
N VAL A 3 7.24 -8.86 -1.33
CA VAL A 3 6.35 -10.02 -1.53
C VAL A 3 5.08 -9.88 -0.69
N SER A 4 3.98 -10.42 -1.19
CA SER A 4 2.68 -10.45 -0.50
C SER A 4 2.25 -11.85 -0.03
N SER A 5 3.07 -12.88 -0.27
CA SER A 5 2.76 -14.25 0.12
C SER A 5 4.01 -15.10 0.37
N VAL A 6 3.83 -16.23 1.05
CA VAL A 6 4.90 -17.22 1.27
C VAL A 6 5.44 -17.75 -0.06
N SER A 7 4.58 -18.02 -1.04
CA SER A 7 5.00 -18.56 -2.32
C SER A 7 5.93 -17.59 -3.07
N PHE A 8 5.66 -16.29 -3.02
CA PHE A 8 6.54 -15.26 -3.58
C PHE A 8 7.82 -15.10 -2.78
N ALA A 9 7.77 -15.24 -1.45
CA ALA A 9 8.98 -15.22 -0.62
C ALA A 9 9.94 -16.35 -0.99
N LEU A 10 9.45 -17.59 -1.13
CA LEU A 10 10.25 -18.75 -1.52
C LEU A 10 10.87 -18.58 -2.92
N LYS A 11 10.08 -18.09 -3.89
CA LYS A 11 10.60 -17.79 -5.25
C LYS A 11 11.67 -16.69 -5.23
N ALA A 12 11.51 -15.67 -4.39
CA ALA A 12 12.53 -14.62 -4.25
C ALA A 12 13.84 -15.19 -3.69
N ILE A 13 13.77 -16.04 -2.65
CA ILE A 13 14.95 -16.70 -2.09
C ILE A 13 15.62 -17.62 -3.14
N GLU A 14 14.83 -18.39 -3.88
CA GLU A 14 15.34 -19.22 -4.98
C GLU A 14 16.08 -18.40 -6.05
N ALA A 15 15.58 -17.18 -6.31
CA ALA A 15 16.22 -16.24 -7.23
C ALA A 15 17.46 -15.54 -6.65
N GLY A 16 17.84 -15.80 -5.39
CA GLY A 16 19.08 -15.33 -4.78
C GLY A 16 19.02 -13.93 -4.19
N VAL A 17 17.86 -13.48 -3.68
CA VAL A 17 17.78 -12.19 -2.98
C VAL A 17 18.42 -12.27 -1.60
N ASP A 18 19.00 -11.16 -1.13
CA ASP A 18 19.64 -11.06 0.19
C ASP A 18 18.62 -10.91 1.33
N GLY A 19 17.41 -10.46 1.06
CA GLY A 19 16.35 -10.29 2.03
C GLY A 19 14.98 -10.12 1.38
N VAL A 20 13.94 -10.31 2.19
CA VAL A 20 12.53 -10.27 1.77
C VAL A 20 11.79 -9.19 2.54
N VAL A 21 11.07 -8.33 1.83
CA VAL A 21 10.11 -7.39 2.40
C VAL A 21 8.72 -8.01 2.29
N ALA A 22 8.15 -8.47 3.42
CA ALA A 22 6.79 -8.98 3.45
C ALA A 22 5.82 -7.82 3.67
N GLU A 23 5.03 -7.54 2.64
CA GLU A 23 4.12 -6.40 2.61
C GLU A 23 2.67 -6.86 2.77
N GLY A 24 2.05 -6.48 3.89
CA GLY A 24 0.64 -6.71 4.16
C GLY A 24 -0.27 -5.76 3.36
N PHE A 25 -1.52 -6.18 3.19
CA PHE A 25 -2.50 -5.48 2.34
C PHE A 25 -2.93 -4.09 2.90
N GLU A 26 -2.49 -3.71 4.08
CA GLU A 26 -2.66 -2.37 4.65
C GLU A 26 -1.79 -1.32 3.94
N ALA A 27 -0.81 -1.76 3.15
CA ALA A 27 0.08 -0.88 2.39
C ALA A 27 -0.67 -0.02 1.36
N GLY A 28 -0.14 1.14 1.06
CA GLY A 28 -0.58 2.00 -0.04
C GLY A 28 -0.06 1.52 -1.39
N GLY A 29 -0.74 1.88 -2.47
CA GLY A 29 -0.37 1.47 -3.81
C GLY A 29 -0.71 0.02 -4.12
N HIS A 30 0.07 -0.58 -5.00
CA HIS A 30 -0.16 -1.94 -5.47
C HIS A 30 -0.03 -2.98 -4.36
N ASN A 31 -0.97 -3.91 -4.31
CA ASN A 31 -1.09 -4.93 -3.27
C ASN A 31 -1.17 -6.35 -3.86
N GLY A 32 -0.93 -7.34 -2.98
CA GLY A 32 -1.21 -8.74 -3.28
C GLY A 32 -2.71 -9.02 -3.41
N ARG A 33 -3.05 -10.09 -4.11
CA ARG A 33 -4.46 -10.49 -4.35
C ARG A 33 -5.11 -11.15 -3.14
N GLU A 34 -4.31 -11.72 -2.23
CA GLU A 34 -4.76 -12.51 -1.09
C GLU A 34 -5.29 -11.66 0.08
N GLU A 35 -5.07 -10.36 0.05
CA GLU A 35 -5.46 -9.43 1.11
C GLU A 35 -4.99 -9.88 2.51
N THR A 36 -3.79 -10.46 2.58
CA THR A 36 -3.23 -10.94 3.85
C THR A 36 -2.70 -9.76 4.66
N THR A 37 -3.18 -9.65 5.91
CA THR A 37 -2.72 -8.61 6.83
C THR A 37 -1.26 -8.82 7.24
N THR A 38 -0.57 -7.73 7.57
CA THR A 38 0.81 -7.76 8.09
C THR A 38 0.95 -8.69 9.29
N MET A 39 -0.01 -8.66 10.22
CA MET A 39 -0.06 -9.53 11.41
C MET A 39 -0.07 -11.02 11.09
N THR A 40 -0.68 -11.42 9.97
CA THR A 40 -0.75 -12.80 9.52
C THR A 40 0.43 -13.16 8.61
N LEU A 41 0.81 -12.25 7.70
CA LEU A 41 1.83 -12.51 6.70
C LEU A 41 3.21 -12.72 7.31
N LEU A 42 3.61 -11.86 8.26
CA LEU A 42 4.95 -11.92 8.86
C LEU A 42 5.29 -13.28 9.47
N PRO A 43 4.48 -13.83 10.41
CA PRO A 43 4.82 -15.14 11.00
C PRO A 43 4.73 -16.28 9.99
N LEU A 44 3.89 -16.20 8.96
CA LEU A 44 3.84 -17.20 7.89
C LEU A 44 5.13 -17.19 7.06
N VAL A 45 5.58 -16.00 6.63
CA VAL A 45 6.83 -15.87 5.87
C VAL A 45 8.01 -16.26 6.75
N ARG A 46 8.09 -15.79 8.02
CA ARG A 46 9.19 -16.13 8.93
C ARG A 46 9.38 -17.62 9.14
N LYS A 47 8.30 -18.37 9.23
CA LYS A 47 8.36 -19.85 9.34
C LYS A 47 8.92 -20.54 8.09
N SER A 48 8.88 -19.86 6.95
CA SER A 48 9.20 -20.45 5.64
C SER A 48 10.59 -20.09 5.11
N ILE A 49 11.21 -19.02 5.62
CA ILE A 49 12.52 -18.53 5.18
C ILE A 49 13.43 -18.28 6.36
N SER A 50 14.75 -18.38 6.16
CA SER A 50 15.79 -17.98 7.13
C SER A 50 16.51 -16.68 6.76
N ALA A 51 16.29 -16.16 5.57
CA ALA A 51 16.84 -14.87 5.14
C ALA A 51 16.27 -13.69 5.94
N PRO A 52 16.95 -12.52 5.97
CA PRO A 52 16.45 -11.30 6.60
C PRO A 52 15.02 -10.97 6.16
N LEU A 53 14.13 -10.74 7.12
CA LEU A 53 12.73 -10.41 6.92
C LEU A 53 12.45 -8.97 7.35
N ILE A 54 11.96 -8.18 6.42
CA ILE A 54 11.54 -6.80 6.62
C ILE A 54 10.01 -6.75 6.57
N ALA A 55 9.39 -6.10 7.55
CA ALA A 55 7.95 -5.89 7.57
C ALA A 55 7.56 -4.61 6.83
N ALA A 56 6.50 -4.67 6.01
CA ALA A 56 5.90 -3.52 5.34
C ALA A 56 4.37 -3.59 5.38
N GLY A 57 3.72 -2.42 5.27
CA GLY A 57 2.26 -2.31 5.40
C GLY A 57 1.82 -2.23 6.86
N GLY A 58 0.90 -1.36 7.19
CA GLY A 58 0.33 -1.24 8.53
C GLY A 58 1.26 -0.64 9.59
N ILE A 59 2.43 -0.10 9.25
CA ILE A 59 3.43 0.38 10.21
C ILE A 59 3.58 1.90 10.10
N ALA A 60 3.15 2.63 11.12
CA ALA A 60 3.30 4.09 11.21
C ALA A 60 3.73 4.57 12.60
N THR A 61 3.80 3.71 13.60
CA THR A 61 4.14 4.05 15.00
C THR A 61 5.22 3.14 15.55
N GLY A 62 5.84 3.53 16.68
CA GLY A 62 6.81 2.71 17.37
C GLY A 62 6.22 1.39 17.88
N GLU A 63 4.97 1.41 18.33
CA GLU A 63 4.24 0.21 18.78
C GLU A 63 4.03 -0.78 17.63
N ALA A 64 3.66 -0.28 16.43
CA ALA A 64 3.52 -1.14 15.25
C ALA A 64 4.87 -1.74 14.82
N MET A 65 5.95 -0.96 14.92
CA MET A 65 7.30 -1.45 14.67
C MET A 65 7.71 -2.54 15.68
N LEU A 66 7.44 -2.33 16.98
CA LEU A 66 7.70 -3.33 18.01
C LEU A 66 6.91 -4.63 17.76
N ALA A 67 5.62 -4.50 17.37
CA ALA A 67 4.79 -5.65 17.02
C ALA A 67 5.37 -6.42 15.82
N ALA A 68 5.86 -5.73 14.79
CA ALA A 68 6.52 -6.37 13.65
C ALA A 68 7.75 -7.18 14.08
N PHE A 69 8.58 -6.65 14.95
CA PHE A 69 9.73 -7.37 15.51
C PHE A 69 9.30 -8.59 16.35
N ALA A 70 8.25 -8.47 17.16
CA ALA A 70 7.70 -9.60 17.92
C ALA A 70 7.16 -10.72 17.00
N LEU A 71 6.73 -10.38 15.78
CA LEU A 71 6.28 -11.33 14.76
C LEU A 71 7.42 -11.93 13.91
N GLY A 72 8.67 -11.56 14.19
CA GLY A 72 9.86 -12.13 13.60
C GLY A 72 10.48 -11.32 12.46
N ALA A 73 10.07 -10.08 12.25
CA ALA A 73 10.80 -9.17 11.37
C ALA A 73 12.10 -8.68 12.03
N GLU A 74 13.10 -8.38 11.21
CA GLU A 74 14.40 -7.85 11.64
C GLU A 74 14.55 -6.35 11.31
N ALA A 75 13.65 -5.84 10.44
CA ALA A 75 13.55 -4.44 10.07
C ALA A 75 12.13 -4.09 9.65
N VAL A 76 11.86 -2.80 9.45
CA VAL A 76 10.58 -2.30 8.94
C VAL A 76 10.79 -1.37 7.76
N GLN A 77 9.88 -1.42 6.78
CA GLN A 77 9.75 -0.45 5.70
C GLN A 77 8.51 0.39 5.97
N VAL A 78 8.70 1.68 6.13
CA VAL A 78 7.65 2.65 6.44
C VAL A 78 7.50 3.61 5.26
N GLY A 79 6.31 3.65 4.64
CA GLY A 79 6.00 4.52 3.51
C GLY A 79 5.13 5.71 3.90
N SER A 80 3.87 5.43 4.21
CA SER A 80 2.82 6.45 4.36
C SER A 80 3.15 7.54 5.39
N ARG A 81 3.77 7.21 6.52
CA ARG A 81 4.16 8.21 7.51
C ARG A 81 5.19 9.20 6.96
N PHE A 82 6.16 8.72 6.19
CA PHE A 82 7.17 9.59 5.58
C PHE A 82 6.64 10.45 4.44
N VAL A 83 5.51 10.10 3.82
CA VAL A 83 4.82 10.96 2.84
C VAL A 83 4.44 12.31 3.46
N ALA A 84 4.07 12.33 4.73
CA ALA A 84 3.69 13.56 5.45
C ALA A 84 4.89 14.39 5.93
N SER A 85 6.14 13.93 5.75
CA SER A 85 7.33 14.69 6.16
C SER A 85 7.60 15.87 5.21
N LEU A 86 8.31 16.88 5.72
CA LEU A 86 8.71 18.05 4.93
C LEU A 86 9.63 17.67 3.77
N GLU A 87 10.48 16.66 3.97
CA GLU A 87 11.48 16.19 3.01
C GLU A 87 10.89 15.34 1.88
N ALA A 88 9.65 14.85 2.02
CA ALA A 88 9.02 14.06 0.97
C ALA A 88 8.82 14.91 -0.30
N SER A 89 9.17 14.36 -1.44
CA SER A 89 9.11 15.05 -2.74
C SER A 89 7.72 15.16 -3.35
N CYS A 90 6.70 14.57 -2.72
CA CYS A 90 5.33 14.66 -3.20
C CYS A 90 4.75 16.08 -3.01
N HIS A 91 3.65 16.36 -3.72
CA HIS A 91 3.00 17.67 -3.70
C HIS A 91 2.39 17.99 -2.32
N GLU A 92 2.49 19.25 -1.87
CA GLU A 92 2.01 19.68 -0.56
C GLU A 92 0.50 19.43 -0.36
N ALA A 93 -0.31 19.57 -1.42
CA ALA A 93 -1.74 19.24 -1.35
C ALA A 93 -1.96 17.76 -1.01
N PHE A 94 -1.14 16.84 -1.54
CA PHE A 94 -1.22 15.43 -1.22
C PHE A 94 -0.78 15.15 0.23
N LYS A 95 0.32 15.75 0.71
CA LYS A 95 0.74 15.67 2.12
C LYS A 95 -0.40 16.08 3.06
N LYS A 96 -0.99 17.25 2.78
CA LYS A 96 -2.12 17.75 3.57
C LYS A 96 -3.29 16.78 3.54
N LYS A 97 -3.65 16.24 2.37
CA LYS A 97 -4.73 15.25 2.24
C LYS A 97 -4.46 13.99 3.05
N VAL A 98 -3.20 13.54 3.14
CA VAL A 98 -2.79 12.40 3.98
C VAL A 98 -2.95 12.73 5.46
N ILE A 99 -2.49 13.90 5.91
CA ILE A 99 -2.60 14.35 7.30
C ILE A 99 -4.08 14.51 7.72
N ASP A 100 -4.93 15.02 6.83
CA ASP A 100 -6.36 15.20 7.07
C ASP A 100 -7.15 13.86 6.99
N SER A 101 -6.47 12.73 6.75
CA SER A 101 -7.12 11.43 6.60
C SER A 101 -7.50 10.83 7.95
N GLY A 102 -8.67 10.21 8.01
CA GLY A 102 -9.16 9.48 9.18
C GLY A 102 -9.49 8.02 8.88
N GLU A 103 -10.16 7.37 9.82
CA GLU A 103 -10.64 6.00 9.65
C GLU A 103 -11.50 5.86 8.37
N GLY A 104 -11.25 4.80 7.60
CA GLY A 104 -12.00 4.53 6.37
C GLY A 104 -11.69 5.44 5.18
N SER A 105 -10.67 6.30 5.26
CA SER A 105 -10.28 7.20 4.15
C SER A 105 -9.69 6.47 2.95
N THR A 106 -9.17 5.24 3.11
CA THR A 106 -8.58 4.46 2.02
C THR A 106 -9.46 3.28 1.63
N GLU A 107 -9.28 2.82 0.39
CA GLU A 107 -9.92 1.60 -0.11
C GLU A 107 -8.97 0.81 -1.00
N LEU A 108 -9.03 -0.53 -0.95
CA LEU A 108 -8.37 -1.42 -1.90
C LEU A 108 -9.33 -1.67 -3.07
N THR A 109 -8.96 -1.23 -4.25
CA THR A 109 -9.81 -1.26 -5.45
C THR A 109 -9.05 -1.81 -6.67
N LEU A 110 -9.67 -1.81 -7.85
CA LEU A 110 -9.10 -2.28 -9.13
C LEU A 110 -8.55 -3.72 -9.07
N LYS A 111 -9.23 -4.58 -8.28
CA LYS A 111 -8.78 -5.96 -7.99
C LYS A 111 -8.73 -6.86 -9.23
N GLU A 112 -9.52 -6.55 -10.25
CA GLU A 112 -9.54 -7.26 -11.54
C GLU A 112 -8.31 -6.97 -12.39
N LEU A 113 -7.69 -5.82 -12.19
CA LEU A 113 -6.43 -5.42 -12.83
C LEU A 113 -5.25 -5.81 -11.93
N THR A 114 -4.79 -4.88 -11.14
CA THR A 114 -3.85 -5.07 -10.04
C THR A 114 -4.43 -4.37 -8.83
N PRO A 115 -4.67 -5.06 -7.70
CA PRO A 115 -5.22 -4.42 -6.52
C PRO A 115 -4.37 -3.20 -6.12
N VAL A 116 -5.01 -2.07 -5.90
CA VAL A 116 -4.33 -0.84 -5.47
C VAL A 116 -5.09 -0.18 -4.32
N ARG A 117 -4.37 0.21 -3.26
CA ARG A 117 -4.95 0.98 -2.16
C ARG A 117 -4.69 2.47 -2.35
N LEU A 118 -5.76 3.23 -2.30
CA LEU A 118 -5.73 4.68 -2.49
C LEU A 118 -6.71 5.40 -1.57
N LEU A 119 -6.53 6.71 -1.42
CA LEU A 119 -7.50 7.60 -0.78
C LEU A 119 -8.75 7.73 -1.65
N LYS A 120 -9.89 7.79 -0.99
CA LYS A 120 -11.17 8.08 -1.64
C LYS A 120 -11.22 9.54 -2.12
N ASN A 121 -11.48 9.70 -3.41
CA ASN A 121 -11.61 10.99 -4.10
C ASN A 121 -12.56 10.85 -5.29
N SER A 122 -12.66 11.85 -6.16
CA SER A 122 -13.54 11.81 -7.34
C SER A 122 -13.19 10.67 -8.30
N PHE A 123 -11.90 10.38 -8.48
CA PHE A 123 -11.47 9.23 -9.28
C PHE A 123 -11.95 7.90 -8.67
N TYR A 124 -11.78 7.71 -7.36
CA TYR A 124 -12.31 6.52 -6.68
C TYR A 124 -13.82 6.37 -6.85
N GLU A 125 -14.61 7.46 -6.75
CA GLU A 125 -16.06 7.40 -6.96
C GLU A 125 -16.43 7.06 -8.41
N GLN A 126 -15.61 7.43 -9.40
CA GLN A 126 -15.77 6.98 -10.79
C GLN A 126 -15.54 5.46 -10.89
N VAL A 127 -14.47 4.93 -10.30
CA VAL A 127 -14.20 3.49 -10.25
C VAL A 127 -15.37 2.74 -9.61
N LYS A 128 -15.86 3.23 -8.46
CA LYS A 128 -17.00 2.63 -7.74
C LYS A 128 -18.29 2.61 -8.58
N ARG A 129 -18.57 3.67 -9.32
CA ARG A 129 -19.73 3.69 -10.25
C ARG A 129 -19.59 2.65 -11.35
N HIS A 130 -18.43 2.53 -11.97
CA HIS A 130 -18.18 1.51 -12.99
C HIS A 130 -18.35 0.08 -12.43
N TYR A 131 -17.94 -0.18 -11.20
CA TYR A 131 -18.22 -1.46 -10.53
C TYR A 131 -19.73 -1.70 -10.38
N ALA A 132 -20.48 -0.70 -9.93
CA ALA A 132 -21.92 -0.82 -9.75
C ALA A 132 -22.66 -1.08 -11.08
N GLU A 133 -22.11 -0.61 -12.18
CA GLU A 133 -22.61 -0.82 -13.56
C GLU A 133 -22.11 -2.14 -14.16
N GLY A 134 -21.33 -2.94 -13.46
CA GLY A 134 -20.79 -4.21 -13.95
C GLY A 134 -19.72 -4.05 -15.02
N ALA A 135 -18.92 -2.99 -14.94
CA ALA A 135 -17.87 -2.71 -15.93
C ALA A 135 -16.85 -3.86 -16.01
N LYS A 136 -16.47 -4.19 -17.23
CA LYS A 136 -15.43 -5.18 -17.53
C LYS A 136 -14.03 -4.61 -17.21
N PRO A 137 -13.02 -5.47 -16.98
CA PRO A 137 -11.64 -5.04 -16.70
C PRO A 137 -11.08 -4.05 -17.73
N GLU A 138 -11.43 -4.20 -19.00
CA GLU A 138 -10.95 -3.32 -20.08
C GLU A 138 -11.45 -1.87 -19.90
N ILE A 139 -12.67 -1.68 -19.41
CA ILE A 139 -13.24 -0.37 -19.12
C ILE A 139 -12.54 0.26 -17.91
N LEU A 140 -12.29 -0.53 -16.87
CA LEU A 140 -11.53 -0.08 -15.69
C LEU A 140 -10.10 0.31 -16.07
N ALA A 141 -9.45 -0.44 -16.96
CA ALA A 141 -8.11 -0.13 -17.46
C ALA A 141 -8.09 1.17 -18.28
N GLN A 142 -9.12 1.42 -19.08
CA GLN A 142 -9.28 2.69 -19.83
C GLN A 142 -9.52 3.87 -18.87
N LEU A 143 -10.36 3.69 -17.84
CA LEU A 143 -10.60 4.69 -16.81
C LEU A 143 -9.32 5.02 -16.04
N LEU A 144 -8.56 4.01 -15.63
CA LEU A 144 -7.29 4.19 -14.94
C LEU A 144 -6.29 4.97 -15.81
N GLY A 145 -6.14 4.59 -17.06
CA GLY A 145 -5.21 5.22 -17.98
C GLY A 145 -3.76 5.09 -17.55
N LYS A 146 -2.95 6.11 -17.83
CA LYS A 146 -1.53 6.16 -17.46
C LYS A 146 -1.20 7.45 -16.72
N GLY A 147 -0.33 7.34 -15.70
CA GLY A 147 0.24 8.49 -14.99
C GLY A 147 -0.66 9.12 -13.94
N ARG A 148 -1.79 8.51 -13.55
CA ARG A 148 -2.68 9.05 -12.53
C ARG A 148 -2.02 9.19 -11.16
N ALA A 149 -1.18 8.24 -10.77
CA ALA A 149 -0.43 8.32 -9.52
C ALA A 149 0.49 9.55 -9.51
N LYS A 150 1.24 9.80 -10.62
CA LYS A 150 2.05 11.01 -10.76
C LYS A 150 1.19 12.27 -10.68
N LYS A 151 0.07 12.30 -11.42
CA LYS A 151 -0.88 13.42 -11.45
C LYS A 151 -1.38 13.78 -10.04
N GLY A 152 -1.78 12.79 -9.25
CA GLY A 152 -2.27 12.99 -7.88
C GLY A 152 -1.17 13.34 -6.89
N MET A 153 -0.18 12.46 -6.76
CA MET A 153 0.81 12.55 -5.68
C MET A 153 1.90 13.60 -5.92
N PHE A 154 2.26 13.90 -7.18
CA PHE A 154 3.36 14.81 -7.51
C PHE A 154 2.92 16.11 -8.20
N GLU A 155 1.80 16.12 -8.91
CA GLU A 155 1.26 17.31 -9.58
C GLU A 155 0.12 17.96 -8.78
N GLY A 156 -0.40 17.29 -7.73
CA GLY A 156 -1.36 17.83 -6.77
C GLY A 156 -2.82 17.80 -7.22
N ASP A 157 -3.16 17.07 -8.29
CA ASP A 157 -4.56 16.88 -8.69
C ASP A 157 -5.23 15.84 -7.77
N LEU A 158 -5.81 16.31 -6.69
CA LEU A 158 -6.45 15.46 -5.69
C LEU A 158 -7.78 14.85 -6.16
N GLU A 159 -8.39 15.37 -7.23
CA GLU A 159 -9.69 14.89 -7.72
C GLU A 159 -9.54 13.74 -8.71
N GLU A 160 -8.71 13.94 -9.73
CA GLU A 160 -8.52 12.98 -10.82
C GLU A 160 -7.28 12.10 -10.66
N GLY A 161 -6.43 12.42 -9.70
CA GLY A 161 -5.22 11.64 -9.40
C GLY A 161 -5.54 10.34 -8.68
N GLU A 162 -4.66 9.35 -8.84
CA GLU A 162 -4.62 8.13 -8.04
C GLU A 162 -3.73 8.40 -6.82
N LEU A 163 -4.36 8.50 -5.64
CA LEU A 163 -3.71 8.94 -4.40
C LEU A 163 -3.30 7.72 -3.57
N GLU A 164 -2.19 7.10 -3.93
CA GLU A 164 -1.70 5.88 -3.29
C GLU A 164 -1.18 6.15 -1.89
N ILE A 165 -1.85 5.59 -0.87
CA ILE A 165 -1.47 5.69 0.54
C ILE A 165 -2.01 4.50 1.33
N GLY A 166 -1.29 4.08 2.38
CA GLY A 166 -1.69 2.97 3.24
C GLY A 166 -2.80 3.33 4.25
N GLN A 167 -3.44 2.31 4.81
CA GLN A 167 -4.47 2.49 5.85
C GLN A 167 -3.98 3.28 7.05
N VAL A 168 -2.68 3.22 7.34
CA VAL A 168 -2.04 3.95 8.43
C VAL A 168 -2.05 5.48 8.24
N ALA A 169 -2.52 6.01 7.11
CA ALA A 169 -2.79 7.43 6.96
C ALA A 169 -3.67 7.96 8.12
N ALA A 170 -4.62 7.15 8.59
CA ALA A 170 -5.47 7.47 9.74
C ALA A 170 -4.74 7.60 11.09
N LEU A 171 -3.47 7.21 11.17
CA LEU A 171 -2.62 7.30 12.37
C LEU A 171 -1.54 8.38 12.25
N ILE A 172 -1.55 9.15 11.16
CA ILE A 172 -0.56 10.20 10.91
C ILE A 172 -1.11 11.51 11.48
N ASP A 173 -0.54 11.89 12.60
CA ASP A 173 -0.74 13.18 13.27
C ASP A 173 0.46 14.11 13.01
N THR A 174 0.25 15.40 13.15
CA THR A 174 1.28 16.44 13.05
C THR A 174 2.03 16.64 14.37
#